data_29e5d87404f83cc0e980c543692521a1
#
_entry.id   29e5d87404f83cc0e980c543692521a1
#
_cell.length_a   1.000
_cell.length_b   1.000
_cell.length_c   1.000
_cell.angle_alpha   90.00
_cell.angle_beta   90.00
_cell.angle_gamma   90.00
#
_symmetry.space_group_name_H-M   'P 1'
#
loop_
_entity.id
_entity.type
_entity.pdbx_description
1 polymer ?
#
loop_
_entity_poly.entity_id
_entity_poly.type
_entity_poly.pdbx_seq_one_letter_code
_entity_poly.pdbx_strand_id
1 'polypeptide(L)'
;MKRPFYMPLEIKNRDFYSRLLISLEICNKNNYDIYFGYRGDVNYFAKNYVPGVYYGLTTLRNFDKLNKSLKDNGNIIIISDEEGLVTYSPKYYKKFKVSKKCLEIADLIFTWGKKNSLLLSKICKNKNKIIITGNPRLDLLKKPISNIYLSEVQKIKKKYGKFYLIATNFSYTNYFDKKISYTKLLKKRDFFQSVSDLVEWKKYLEIKQLIFNEIIKFIKKSKGLNLVIRCHPSENEELYKDLEKKYKNVHFEKSYSLHPWILASDGVISHYCTSTFEALAANKKAFLFAANASNVLV
;
A
#
# COMPACT_ATOMS: atom_id res chain seq x y z
N MET A 1 27.88 15.71 -15.40
CA MET A 1 27.25 14.51 -14.77
C MET A 1 25.80 14.88 -14.46
N LYS A 2 24.82 14.04 -14.84
CA LYS A 2 23.41 14.27 -14.51
C LYS A 2 23.21 14.10 -13.01
N ARG A 3 22.17 14.75 -12.46
CA ARG A 3 21.86 14.65 -11.04
C ARG A 3 21.21 13.29 -10.73
N PRO A 4 21.62 12.59 -9.66
CA PRO A 4 20.97 11.33 -9.26
C PRO A 4 19.52 11.53 -8.85
N PHE A 5 18.65 10.58 -9.23
CA PHE A 5 17.28 10.47 -8.75
C PHE A 5 17.10 9.08 -8.11
N TYR A 6 17.05 9.03 -6.81
CA TYR A 6 17.00 7.82 -6.00
C TYR A 6 15.56 7.37 -5.77
N MET A 7 15.20 6.20 -6.29
CA MET A 7 13.84 5.69 -6.29
C MET A 7 13.77 4.28 -5.67
N PRO A 8 13.64 4.19 -4.34
CA PRO A 8 13.60 2.91 -3.65
C PRO A 8 12.30 2.15 -3.92
N LEU A 9 12.41 0.82 -3.96
CA LEU A 9 11.30 -0.14 -3.95
C LEU A 9 11.23 -0.84 -2.61
N GLU A 10 10.03 -0.94 -2.03
CA GLU A 10 9.79 -1.74 -0.83
C GLU A 10 9.24 -3.12 -1.19
N ILE A 11 8.18 -3.17 -2.00
CA ILE A 11 7.53 -4.40 -2.45
C ILE A 11 7.51 -4.41 -3.97
N LYS A 12 8.32 -5.27 -4.60
CA LYS A 12 8.44 -5.36 -6.06
C LYS A 12 7.08 -5.41 -6.76
N ASN A 13 6.21 -6.34 -6.37
CA ASN A 13 4.92 -6.54 -7.04
C ASN A 13 3.93 -5.36 -6.87
N ARG A 14 4.17 -4.47 -5.91
CA ARG A 14 3.36 -3.27 -5.67
C ARG A 14 3.96 -2.04 -6.35
N ASP A 15 5.26 -1.84 -6.20
CA ASP A 15 5.90 -0.55 -6.45
C ASP A 15 6.55 -0.47 -7.84
N PHE A 16 6.94 -1.60 -8.43
CA PHE A 16 7.82 -1.65 -9.61
C PHE A 16 7.27 -0.83 -10.78
N TYR A 17 6.06 -1.12 -11.26
CA TYR A 17 5.52 -0.47 -12.45
C TYR A 17 5.22 1.01 -12.25
N SER A 18 4.75 1.40 -11.06
CA SER A 18 4.50 2.82 -10.74
C SER A 18 5.80 3.64 -10.69
N ARG A 19 6.86 3.05 -10.15
CA ARG A 19 8.19 3.68 -10.13
C ARG A 19 8.83 3.70 -11.50
N LEU A 20 8.67 2.63 -12.29
CA LEU A 20 9.13 2.58 -13.67
C LEU A 20 8.45 3.67 -14.51
N LEU A 21 7.13 3.86 -14.38
CA LEU A 21 6.40 4.91 -15.07
C LEU A 21 6.98 6.29 -14.75
N ILE A 22 7.21 6.61 -13.47
CA ILE A 22 7.85 7.87 -13.07
C ILE A 22 9.27 7.96 -13.65
N SER A 23 10.04 6.87 -13.60
CA SER A 23 11.42 6.84 -14.11
C SER A 23 11.47 7.16 -15.59
N LEU A 24 10.58 6.58 -16.39
CA LEU A 24 10.49 6.85 -17.83
C LEU A 24 10.15 8.33 -18.12
N GLU A 25 9.21 8.92 -17.37
CA GLU A 25 8.86 10.33 -17.51
C GLU A 25 10.03 11.26 -17.15
N ILE A 26 10.81 10.92 -16.14
CA ILE A 26 11.99 11.70 -15.74
C ILE A 26 13.12 11.53 -16.77
N CYS A 27 13.36 10.31 -17.27
CA CYS A 27 14.37 10.04 -18.30
C CYS A 27 14.11 10.79 -19.58
N ASN A 28 12.83 10.90 -20.02
CA ASN A 28 12.45 11.66 -21.20
C ASN A 28 12.84 13.16 -21.12
N LYS A 29 13.02 13.70 -19.91
CA LYS A 29 13.46 15.08 -19.69
C LYS A 29 14.99 15.25 -19.60
N ASN A 30 15.75 14.17 -19.72
CA ASN A 30 17.23 14.10 -19.80
C ASN A 30 18.03 14.77 -18.67
N ASN A 31 17.41 15.10 -17.54
CA ASN A 31 18.07 15.87 -16.47
C ASN A 31 18.61 15.03 -15.32
N TYR A 32 18.29 13.73 -15.27
CA TYR A 32 18.61 12.87 -14.14
C TYR A 32 19.13 11.49 -14.56
N ASP A 33 20.00 10.93 -13.71
CA ASP A 33 20.38 9.52 -13.72
C ASP A 33 19.55 8.78 -12.66
N ILE A 34 18.76 7.77 -13.09
CA ILE A 34 17.82 7.10 -12.21
C ILE A 34 18.46 5.91 -11.50
N TYR A 35 18.47 5.96 -10.17
CA TYR A 35 18.83 4.85 -9.29
C TYR A 35 17.56 4.18 -8.76
N PHE A 36 17.18 3.10 -9.39
CA PHE A 36 15.92 2.41 -9.16
C PHE A 36 16.16 0.96 -8.73
N GLY A 37 15.67 0.57 -7.55
CA GLY A 37 15.91 -0.78 -7.06
C GLY A 37 15.48 -1.05 -5.62
N TYR A 38 16.01 -2.12 -5.04
CA TYR A 38 15.73 -2.50 -3.67
C TYR A 38 16.07 -1.37 -2.68
N ARG A 39 15.14 -1.14 -1.76
CA ARG A 39 15.20 -0.02 -0.79
C ARG A 39 16.52 0.06 -0.04
N GLY A 40 17.08 -1.10 0.38
CA GLY A 40 18.36 -1.14 1.12
C GLY A 40 19.50 -0.51 0.32
N ASP A 41 19.66 -0.94 -0.93
CA ASP A 41 20.73 -0.50 -1.81
C ASP A 41 20.56 0.97 -2.21
N VAL A 42 19.34 1.35 -2.64
CA VAL A 42 19.06 2.74 -3.02
C VAL A 42 19.26 3.71 -1.85
N ASN A 43 18.85 3.32 -0.64
CA ASN A 43 19.09 4.13 0.56
C ASN A 43 20.59 4.26 0.88
N TYR A 44 21.36 3.17 0.70
CA TYR A 44 22.81 3.18 0.89
C TYR A 44 23.48 4.15 -0.10
N PHE A 45 23.13 4.08 -1.39
CA PHE A 45 23.67 4.98 -2.40
C PHE A 45 23.30 6.45 -2.12
N ALA A 46 22.03 6.73 -1.86
CA ALA A 46 21.56 8.10 -1.57
C ALA A 46 22.21 8.70 -0.30
N LYS A 47 22.59 7.85 0.65
CA LYS A 47 23.24 8.28 1.91
C LYS A 47 24.74 8.52 1.76
N ASN A 48 25.44 7.76 0.92
CA ASN A 48 26.90 7.69 0.92
C ASN A 48 27.56 8.22 -0.36
N TYR A 49 26.78 8.51 -1.40
CA TYR A 49 27.30 8.98 -2.69
C TYR A 49 26.80 10.40 -3.02
N VAL A 50 26.79 10.74 -4.30
CA VAL A 50 26.45 12.09 -4.78
C VAL A 50 25.05 12.48 -4.37
N PRO A 51 24.84 13.64 -3.74
CA PRO A 51 23.52 14.16 -3.40
C PRO A 51 22.64 14.33 -4.62
N GLY A 52 21.40 13.90 -4.49
CA GLY A 52 20.42 13.91 -5.58
C GLY A 52 19.02 14.26 -5.10
N VAL A 53 18.03 13.72 -5.80
CA VAL A 53 16.62 13.74 -5.39
C VAL A 53 16.26 12.36 -4.86
N TYR A 54 15.80 12.28 -3.63
CA TYR A 54 15.32 11.03 -3.03
C TYR A 54 13.78 11.02 -2.98
N TYR A 55 13.18 10.06 -3.65
CA TYR A 55 11.72 9.89 -3.72
C TYR A 55 11.25 8.84 -2.72
N GLY A 56 10.97 9.26 -1.49
CA GLY A 56 10.59 8.43 -0.36
C GLY A 56 9.16 7.87 -0.45
N LEU A 57 8.95 6.72 0.19
CA LEU A 57 7.73 5.90 0.09
C LEU A 57 6.69 6.19 1.17
N THR A 58 7.05 6.89 2.26
CA THR A 58 6.20 6.92 3.45
C THR A 58 6.50 8.09 4.37
N THR A 59 5.49 8.48 5.12
CA THR A 59 5.56 9.48 6.20
C THR A 59 5.77 8.86 7.58
N LEU A 60 6.01 7.55 7.69
CA LEU A 60 6.14 6.83 8.96
C LEU A 60 7.36 7.25 9.77
N ARG A 61 7.21 7.26 11.10
CA ARG A 61 8.22 7.69 12.08
C ARG A 61 9.53 6.91 12.04
N ASN A 62 9.48 5.63 11.75
CA ASN A 62 10.68 4.79 11.64
C ASN A 62 11.60 5.20 10.48
N PHE A 63 11.16 6.11 9.60
CA PHE A 63 11.97 6.68 8.52
C PHE A 63 12.58 8.05 8.87
N ASP A 64 12.27 8.62 10.03
CA ASP A 64 12.78 9.95 10.43
C ASP A 64 14.31 10.02 10.46
N LYS A 65 14.96 8.99 10.99
CA LYS A 65 16.45 8.91 11.05
C LYS A 65 17.05 8.81 9.65
N LEU A 66 16.47 8.00 8.77
CA LEU A 66 16.90 7.87 7.38
C LEU A 66 16.75 9.21 6.65
N ASN A 67 15.55 9.80 6.67
CA ASN A 67 15.27 11.05 5.98
C ASN A 67 16.19 12.18 6.48
N LYS A 68 16.46 12.25 7.79
CA LYS A 68 17.42 13.21 8.34
C LYS A 68 18.83 12.98 7.77
N SER A 69 19.32 11.75 7.79
CA SER A 69 20.65 11.42 7.27
C SER A 69 20.77 11.72 5.77
N LEU A 70 19.73 11.44 4.98
CA LEU A 70 19.69 11.79 3.55
C LEU A 70 19.71 13.30 3.33
N LYS A 71 18.98 14.06 4.16
CA LYS A 71 18.94 15.52 4.11
C LYS A 71 20.30 16.13 4.49
N ASP A 72 20.92 15.60 5.56
CA ASP A 72 22.23 16.05 6.01
C ASP A 72 23.32 15.79 4.94
N ASN A 73 23.17 14.75 4.11
CA ASN A 73 24.02 14.51 2.92
C ASN A 73 23.64 15.38 1.70
N GLY A 74 22.77 16.36 1.83
CA GLY A 74 22.43 17.31 0.76
C GLY A 74 21.37 16.83 -0.25
N ASN A 75 20.69 15.71 -0.01
CA ASN A 75 19.61 15.28 -0.88
C ASN A 75 18.38 16.17 -0.75
N ILE A 76 17.68 16.37 -1.87
CA ILE A 76 16.30 16.87 -1.89
C ILE A 76 15.36 15.71 -1.58
N ILE A 77 14.53 15.86 -0.56
CA ILE A 77 13.63 14.80 -0.09
C ILE A 77 12.22 15.08 -0.58
N ILE A 78 11.72 14.22 -1.47
CA ILE A 78 10.32 14.17 -1.89
C ILE A 78 9.68 12.97 -1.21
N ILE A 79 8.52 13.14 -0.59
CA ILE A 79 7.78 12.04 0.03
C ILE A 79 6.44 11.87 -0.69
N SER A 80 6.17 10.64 -1.14
CA SER A 80 4.87 10.20 -1.62
C SER A 80 4.42 9.01 -0.77
N ASP A 81 3.45 9.25 0.12
CA ASP A 81 2.99 8.18 1.03
C ASP A 81 2.15 7.15 0.26
N GLU A 82 2.72 5.97 0.01
CA GLU A 82 2.05 4.89 -0.73
C GLU A 82 0.80 4.33 -0.01
N GLU A 83 0.63 4.63 1.27
CA GLU A 83 -0.54 4.24 2.06
C GLU A 83 -1.45 5.43 2.45
N GLY A 84 -1.17 6.62 1.94
CA GLY A 84 -1.86 7.86 2.30
C GLY A 84 -3.34 7.94 1.89
N LEU A 85 -3.82 7.04 1.03
CA LEU A 85 -5.21 7.02 0.56
C LEU A 85 -6.18 6.43 1.58
N VAL A 86 -5.76 5.39 2.31
CA VAL A 86 -6.62 4.64 3.24
C VAL A 86 -6.42 5.16 4.65
N THR A 87 -7.42 5.86 5.17
CA THR A 87 -7.41 6.39 6.54
C THR A 87 -8.61 5.86 7.30
N TYR A 88 -8.41 5.16 8.41
CA TYR A 88 -9.50 4.70 9.29
C TYR A 88 -10.21 5.89 9.94
N SER A 89 -9.41 6.83 10.47
CA SER A 89 -9.88 8.12 10.96
C SER A 89 -8.75 9.14 10.87
N PRO A 90 -9.05 10.46 10.84
CA PRO A 90 -8.02 11.50 10.91
C PRO A 90 -7.12 11.38 12.15
N LYS A 91 -7.69 11.01 13.31
CA LYS A 91 -6.95 10.79 14.55
C LYS A 91 -5.97 9.64 14.43
N TYR A 92 -6.43 8.47 13.92
CA TYR A 92 -5.58 7.30 13.70
C TYR A 92 -4.46 7.61 12.71
N TYR A 93 -4.77 8.25 11.58
CA TYR A 93 -3.78 8.61 10.56
C TYR A 93 -2.68 9.50 11.14
N LYS A 94 -3.08 10.60 11.82
CA LYS A 94 -2.14 11.51 12.48
C LYS A 94 -1.25 10.80 13.49
N LYS A 95 -1.81 9.86 14.25
CA LYS A 95 -1.13 9.20 15.37
C LYS A 95 -0.17 8.09 14.91
N PHE A 96 -0.59 7.27 13.95
CA PHE A 96 0.11 6.03 13.59
C PHE A 96 0.73 6.02 12.20
N LYS A 97 0.31 6.92 11.30
CA LYS A 97 0.75 6.90 9.91
C LYS A 97 1.62 8.10 9.52
N VAL A 98 1.67 9.15 10.34
CA VAL A 98 2.39 10.38 10.00
C VAL A 98 3.36 10.78 11.10
N SER A 99 4.62 11.01 10.72
CA SER A 99 5.61 11.66 11.55
C SER A 99 5.67 13.15 11.21
N LYS A 100 5.45 14.00 12.21
CA LYS A 100 5.63 15.45 12.07
C LYS A 100 7.07 15.78 11.64
N LYS A 101 8.06 15.10 12.22
CA LYS A 101 9.48 15.26 11.89
C LYS A 101 9.76 14.89 10.44
N CYS A 102 9.20 13.80 9.93
CA CYS A 102 9.30 13.41 8.53
C CYS A 102 8.75 14.51 7.62
N LEU A 103 7.57 15.07 7.95
CA LEU A 103 7.00 16.18 7.18
C LEU A 103 7.86 17.45 7.25
N GLU A 104 8.53 17.74 8.36
CA GLU A 104 9.42 18.90 8.49
C GLU A 104 10.66 18.76 7.63
N ILE A 105 11.27 17.58 7.59
CA ILE A 105 12.50 17.26 6.82
C ILE A 105 12.24 17.30 5.31
N ALA A 106 11.08 16.80 4.85
CA ALA A 106 10.75 16.74 3.43
C ALA A 106 10.78 18.13 2.77
N ASP A 107 11.31 18.22 1.56
CA ASP A 107 11.24 19.42 0.72
C ASP A 107 9.90 19.53 -0.01
N LEU A 108 9.40 18.39 -0.49
CA LEU A 108 8.08 18.27 -1.13
C LEU A 108 7.33 17.06 -0.58
N ILE A 109 6.01 17.17 -0.53
CA ILE A 109 5.12 16.11 -0.07
C ILE A 109 4.02 15.94 -1.12
N PHE A 110 4.05 14.80 -1.81
CA PHE A 110 3.05 14.47 -2.82
C PHE A 110 1.89 13.71 -2.19
N THR A 111 0.67 14.10 -2.51
CA THR A 111 -0.54 13.56 -1.92
C THR A 111 -1.47 12.95 -2.96
N TRP A 112 -2.21 11.91 -2.57
CA TRP A 112 -3.16 11.19 -3.42
C TRP A 112 -4.34 12.05 -3.89
N GLY A 113 -4.69 13.10 -3.13
CA GLY A 113 -5.81 13.97 -3.45
C GLY A 113 -6.12 14.96 -2.33
N LYS A 114 -7.19 15.74 -2.51
CA LYS A 114 -7.61 16.82 -1.60
C LYS A 114 -7.73 16.36 -0.15
N LYS A 115 -8.38 15.22 0.12
CA LYS A 115 -8.58 14.70 1.49
C LYS A 115 -7.25 14.41 2.19
N ASN A 116 -6.32 13.75 1.51
CA ASN A 116 -4.99 13.45 2.05
C ASN A 116 -4.18 14.75 2.27
N SER A 117 -4.22 15.68 1.31
CA SER A 117 -3.59 17.01 1.43
C SER A 117 -4.12 17.78 2.65
N LEU A 118 -5.44 17.83 2.84
CA LEU A 118 -6.07 18.49 3.99
C LEU A 118 -5.66 17.87 5.32
N LEU A 119 -5.51 16.55 5.39
CA LEU A 119 -5.04 15.88 6.61
C LEU A 119 -3.60 16.26 6.95
N LEU A 120 -2.70 16.23 5.95
CA LEU A 120 -1.29 16.57 6.14
C LEU A 120 -1.10 18.07 6.43
N SER A 121 -1.88 18.95 5.82
CA SER A 121 -1.80 20.42 6.05
C SER A 121 -2.17 20.82 7.49
N LYS A 122 -2.90 19.98 8.23
CA LYS A 122 -3.19 20.18 9.66
C LYS A 122 -2.00 19.83 10.57
N ILE A 123 -0.99 19.14 10.05
CA ILE A 123 0.17 18.65 10.79
C ILE A 123 1.45 19.37 10.35
N CYS A 124 1.57 19.65 9.07
CA CYS A 124 2.74 20.26 8.44
C CYS A 124 2.74 21.78 8.67
N LYS A 125 3.85 22.33 9.18
CA LYS A 125 3.99 23.78 9.38
C LYS A 125 3.99 24.56 8.06
N ASN A 126 4.83 24.12 7.10
CA ASN A 126 4.89 24.73 5.77
C ASN A 126 3.97 23.98 4.79
N LYS A 127 2.80 24.55 4.53
CA LYS A 127 1.79 23.94 3.66
C LYS A 127 2.15 24.02 2.17
N ASN A 128 3.02 24.97 1.77
CA ASN A 128 3.38 25.20 0.37
C ASN A 128 4.14 24.02 -0.25
N LYS A 129 4.73 23.14 0.55
CA LYS A 129 5.40 21.95 0.06
C LYS A 129 4.48 20.74 -0.16
N ILE A 130 3.19 20.86 0.18
CA ILE A 130 2.19 19.83 -0.04
C ILE A 130 1.55 20.02 -1.41
N ILE A 131 1.79 19.06 -2.31
CA ILE A 131 1.32 19.12 -3.69
C ILE A 131 0.37 17.95 -3.95
N ILE A 132 -0.78 18.22 -4.56
CA ILE A 132 -1.72 17.18 -4.98
C ILE A 132 -1.28 16.69 -6.34
N THR A 133 -0.74 15.47 -6.39
CA THR A 133 -0.26 14.84 -7.62
C THR A 133 -1.10 13.65 -8.07
N GLY A 134 -1.90 13.08 -7.18
CA GLY A 134 -2.40 11.72 -7.35
C GLY A 134 -1.33 10.69 -7.02
N ASN A 135 -1.53 9.45 -7.49
CA ASN A 135 -0.53 8.39 -7.34
C ASN A 135 -0.47 7.55 -8.62
N PRO A 136 0.72 7.33 -9.19
CA PRO A 136 0.91 6.62 -10.46
C PRO A 136 0.41 5.17 -10.44
N ARG A 137 0.22 4.56 -9.27
CA ARG A 137 -0.42 3.24 -9.16
C ARG A 137 -1.85 3.24 -9.73
N LEU A 138 -2.59 4.34 -9.59
CA LEU A 138 -3.93 4.47 -10.17
C LEU A 138 -3.88 4.71 -11.68
N ASP A 139 -2.84 5.38 -12.18
CA ASP A 139 -2.67 5.64 -13.60
C ASP A 139 -2.35 4.36 -14.38
N LEU A 140 -1.64 3.41 -13.76
CA LEU A 140 -1.39 2.07 -14.32
C LEU A 140 -2.67 1.29 -14.63
N LEU A 141 -3.81 1.66 -14.05
CA LEU A 141 -5.11 1.00 -14.25
C LEU A 141 -5.96 1.66 -15.32
N LYS A 142 -5.53 2.78 -15.87
CA LYS A 142 -6.21 3.56 -16.91
C LYS A 142 -5.60 3.28 -18.29
N LYS A 143 -6.44 3.27 -19.32
CA LYS A 143 -5.96 3.21 -20.72
C LYS A 143 -5.28 4.53 -21.11
N PRO A 144 -4.24 4.50 -21.94
CA PRO A 144 -3.64 3.31 -22.59
C PRO A 144 -2.64 2.55 -21.70
N ILE A 145 -2.22 3.10 -20.55
CA ILE A 145 -1.12 2.55 -19.73
C ILE A 145 -1.43 1.14 -19.23
N SER A 146 -2.69 0.84 -18.90
CA SER A 146 -3.11 -0.50 -18.46
C SER A 146 -2.91 -1.61 -19.51
N ASN A 147 -2.64 -1.26 -20.77
CA ASN A 147 -2.35 -2.24 -21.83
C ASN A 147 -1.08 -3.05 -21.55
N ILE A 148 -0.17 -2.56 -20.69
CA ILE A 148 1.00 -3.35 -20.24
C ILE A 148 0.62 -4.67 -19.57
N TYR A 149 -0.61 -4.81 -19.08
CA TYR A 149 -1.13 -6.00 -18.40
C TYR A 149 -1.98 -6.92 -19.30
N LEU A 150 -2.13 -6.63 -20.61
CA LEU A 150 -3.04 -7.37 -21.48
C LEU A 150 -2.76 -8.88 -21.52
N SER A 151 -1.48 -9.27 -21.60
CA SER A 151 -1.08 -10.69 -21.63
C SER A 151 -1.50 -11.42 -20.35
N GLU A 152 -1.20 -10.84 -19.18
CA GLU A 152 -1.58 -11.43 -17.90
C GLU A 152 -3.10 -11.49 -17.73
N VAL A 153 -3.81 -10.40 -18.09
CA VAL A 153 -5.27 -10.32 -18.02
C VAL A 153 -5.93 -11.42 -18.88
N GLN A 154 -5.42 -11.65 -20.10
CA GLN A 154 -5.92 -12.71 -20.99
C GLN A 154 -5.70 -14.11 -20.40
N LYS A 155 -4.51 -14.38 -19.84
CA LYS A 155 -4.19 -15.65 -19.18
C LYS A 155 -5.09 -15.90 -17.97
N ILE A 156 -5.30 -14.87 -17.14
CA ILE A 156 -6.18 -14.94 -15.96
C ILE A 156 -7.62 -15.23 -16.38
N LYS A 157 -8.16 -14.49 -17.37
CA LYS A 157 -9.51 -14.71 -17.87
C LYS A 157 -9.69 -16.08 -18.52
N LYS A 158 -8.70 -16.58 -19.24
CA LYS A 158 -8.74 -17.92 -19.82
C LYS A 158 -8.81 -19.01 -18.73
N LYS A 159 -8.08 -18.82 -17.61
CA LYS A 159 -8.02 -19.80 -16.53
C LYS A 159 -9.27 -19.78 -15.63
N TYR A 160 -9.79 -18.60 -15.31
CA TYR A 160 -10.84 -18.46 -14.27
C TYR A 160 -12.20 -18.03 -14.81
N GLY A 161 -12.30 -17.59 -16.06
CA GLY A 161 -13.55 -17.04 -16.61
C GLY A 161 -14.00 -15.80 -15.87
N LYS A 162 -15.28 -15.74 -15.53
CA LYS A 162 -15.87 -14.70 -14.67
C LYS A 162 -15.58 -15.00 -13.20
N PHE A 163 -15.03 -14.05 -12.46
CA PHE A 163 -14.73 -14.22 -11.03
C PHE A 163 -14.76 -12.90 -10.27
N TYR A 164 -14.93 -12.99 -8.95
CA TYR A 164 -14.70 -11.89 -8.03
C TYR A 164 -13.35 -12.07 -7.34
N LEU A 165 -12.58 -10.98 -7.30
CA LEU A 165 -11.29 -10.94 -6.64
C LEU A 165 -11.47 -10.56 -5.16
N ILE A 166 -10.98 -11.40 -4.24
CA ILE A 166 -10.89 -11.08 -2.82
C ILE A 166 -9.46 -10.62 -2.52
N ALA A 167 -9.28 -9.31 -2.31
CA ALA A 167 -7.99 -8.74 -1.93
C ALA A 167 -7.96 -8.53 -0.41
N THR A 168 -7.18 -9.35 0.30
CA THR A 168 -7.12 -9.30 1.77
C THR A 168 -6.02 -8.35 2.28
N ASN A 169 -6.19 -7.86 3.51
CA ASN A 169 -5.23 -7.01 4.22
C ASN A 169 -5.35 -7.27 5.73
N PHE A 170 -5.01 -8.50 6.12
CA PHE A 170 -5.14 -9.01 7.50
C PHE A 170 -3.81 -9.40 8.13
N SER A 171 -2.70 -8.84 7.66
CA SER A 171 -1.36 -9.13 8.19
C SER A 171 -1.25 -9.00 9.71
N TYR A 172 -2.06 -8.14 10.32
CA TYR A 172 -2.03 -7.93 11.76
C TYR A 172 -2.71 -9.05 12.56
N THR A 173 -3.68 -9.75 11.96
CA THR A 173 -4.45 -10.83 12.59
C THR A 173 -4.11 -12.20 12.03
N ASN A 174 -3.55 -12.26 10.82
CA ASN A 174 -3.15 -13.48 10.12
C ASN A 174 -1.72 -13.35 9.59
N TYR A 175 -0.75 -13.06 10.47
CA TYR A 175 0.65 -12.89 10.08
C TYR A 175 1.29 -14.20 9.63
N PHE A 176 2.17 -14.15 8.63
CA PHE A 176 2.79 -15.35 8.04
C PHE A 176 3.58 -16.17 9.06
N ASP A 177 4.27 -15.52 9.99
CA ASP A 177 4.95 -16.18 11.09
C ASP A 177 4.07 -16.23 12.34
N LYS A 178 3.45 -17.37 12.58
CA LYS A 178 2.57 -17.60 13.74
C LYS A 178 3.29 -17.47 15.09
N LYS A 179 4.62 -17.61 15.12
CA LYS A 179 5.43 -17.48 16.34
C LYS A 179 5.66 -16.04 16.75
N ILE A 180 5.46 -15.09 15.85
CA ILE A 180 5.70 -13.67 16.08
C ILE A 180 4.36 -12.94 16.30
N SER A 181 4.21 -12.32 17.47
CA SER A 181 3.15 -11.35 17.67
C SER A 181 3.48 -10.05 16.91
N TYR A 182 2.65 -9.67 15.95
CA TYR A 182 2.82 -8.43 15.20
C TYR A 182 2.85 -7.20 16.12
N THR A 183 2.07 -7.20 17.20
CA THR A 183 2.11 -6.15 18.24
C THR A 183 3.49 -6.07 18.91
N LYS A 184 4.15 -7.21 19.19
CA LYS A 184 5.53 -7.21 19.73
C LYS A 184 6.53 -6.64 18.72
N LEU A 185 6.37 -6.92 17.43
CA LEU A 185 7.16 -6.32 16.35
C LEU A 185 7.02 -4.80 16.30
N LEU A 186 5.79 -4.30 16.39
CA LEU A 186 5.52 -2.86 16.39
C LEU A 186 6.08 -2.16 17.63
N LYS A 187 6.02 -2.80 18.80
CA LYS A 187 6.68 -2.29 20.03
C LYS A 187 8.19 -2.11 19.82
N LYS A 188 8.87 -3.10 19.23
CA LYS A 188 10.32 -3.02 18.93
C LYS A 188 10.67 -1.91 17.92
N ARG A 189 9.71 -1.42 17.16
CA ARG A 189 9.87 -0.35 16.17
C ARG A 189 9.42 1.03 16.68
N ASP A 190 9.24 1.21 17.98
CA ASP A 190 8.75 2.44 18.62
C ASP A 190 7.46 2.99 17.99
N PHE A 191 6.60 2.07 17.54
CA PHE A 191 5.32 2.43 16.91
C PHE A 191 4.36 3.08 17.92
N PHE A 192 4.37 2.60 19.17
CA PHE A 192 3.54 3.11 20.25
C PHE A 192 4.30 4.13 21.10
N GLN A 193 3.71 5.28 21.33
CA GLN A 193 4.29 6.36 22.13
C GLN A 193 3.72 6.42 23.55
N SER A 194 2.60 5.73 23.80
CA SER A 194 1.90 5.73 25.08
C SER A 194 1.11 4.44 25.30
N VAL A 195 0.67 4.23 26.54
CA VAL A 195 -0.24 3.11 26.86
C VAL A 195 -1.57 3.26 26.13
N SER A 196 -2.07 4.50 25.95
CA SER A 196 -3.30 4.73 25.20
C SER A 196 -3.21 4.32 23.75
N ASP A 197 -2.01 4.43 23.11
CA ASP A 197 -1.78 3.94 21.77
C ASP A 197 -1.97 2.44 21.67
N LEU A 198 -1.48 1.73 22.67
CA LEU A 198 -1.61 0.27 22.73
C LEU A 198 -3.07 -0.18 22.92
N VAL A 199 -3.84 0.56 23.71
CA VAL A 199 -5.27 0.29 23.90
C VAL A 199 -6.04 0.51 22.60
N GLU A 200 -5.83 1.64 21.92
CA GLU A 200 -6.46 1.92 20.62
C GLU A 200 -6.06 0.87 19.57
N TRP A 201 -4.79 0.45 19.58
CA TRP A 201 -4.31 -0.60 18.69
C TRP A 201 -4.99 -1.95 18.94
N LYS A 202 -5.18 -2.34 20.19
CA LYS A 202 -5.90 -3.58 20.54
C LYS A 202 -7.33 -3.56 20.03
N LYS A 203 -8.07 -2.49 20.23
CA LYS A 203 -9.43 -2.30 19.70
C LYS A 203 -9.45 -2.42 18.16
N TYR A 204 -8.48 -1.80 17.50
CA TYR A 204 -8.33 -1.92 16.05
C TYR A 204 -8.11 -3.38 15.60
N LEU A 205 -7.28 -4.15 16.32
CA LEU A 205 -7.06 -5.57 16.02
C LEU A 205 -8.31 -6.42 16.22
N GLU A 206 -9.11 -6.16 17.25
CA GLU A 206 -10.38 -6.85 17.50
C GLU A 206 -11.35 -6.64 16.33
N ILE A 207 -11.50 -5.40 15.86
CA ILE A 207 -12.32 -5.09 14.68
C ILE A 207 -11.80 -5.82 13.44
N LYS A 208 -10.49 -5.79 13.21
CA LYS A 208 -9.86 -6.51 12.09
C LYS A 208 -10.12 -8.00 12.15
N GLN A 209 -10.07 -8.60 13.33
CA GLN A 209 -10.35 -10.03 13.54
C GLN A 209 -11.82 -10.36 13.24
N LEU A 210 -12.76 -9.53 13.68
CA LEU A 210 -14.18 -9.71 13.38
C LEU A 210 -14.42 -9.69 11.88
N ILE A 211 -13.87 -8.70 11.15
CA ILE A 211 -14.03 -8.59 9.71
C ILE A 211 -13.35 -9.76 8.99
N PHE A 212 -12.19 -10.18 9.44
CA PHE A 212 -11.51 -11.38 8.91
C PHE A 212 -12.40 -12.60 9.01
N ASN A 213 -13.00 -12.84 10.17
CA ASN A 213 -13.91 -13.95 10.40
C ASN A 213 -15.14 -13.90 9.49
N GLU A 214 -15.71 -12.70 9.28
CA GLU A 214 -16.87 -12.52 8.39
C GLU A 214 -16.52 -12.74 6.92
N ILE A 215 -15.34 -12.33 6.46
CA ILE A 215 -14.86 -12.64 5.10
C ILE A 215 -14.69 -14.14 4.92
N ILE A 216 -14.13 -14.84 5.90
CA ILE A 216 -13.98 -16.31 5.85
C ILE A 216 -15.36 -16.99 5.83
N LYS A 217 -16.33 -16.51 6.62
CA LYS A 217 -17.72 -17.01 6.57
C LYS A 217 -18.37 -16.77 5.20
N PHE A 218 -18.18 -15.59 4.63
CA PHE A 218 -18.65 -15.26 3.30
C PHE A 218 -18.08 -16.22 2.25
N ILE A 219 -16.77 -16.43 2.22
CA ILE A 219 -16.12 -17.37 1.29
C ILE A 219 -16.74 -18.77 1.40
N LYS A 220 -16.92 -19.28 2.61
CA LYS A 220 -17.49 -20.62 2.86
C LYS A 220 -18.94 -20.75 2.38
N LYS A 221 -19.73 -19.66 2.38
CA LYS A 221 -21.15 -19.64 2.01
C LYS A 221 -21.38 -19.32 0.53
N SER A 222 -20.42 -18.79 -0.19
CA SER A 222 -20.55 -18.26 -1.55
C SER A 222 -20.45 -19.36 -2.63
N LYS A 223 -21.30 -20.40 -2.55
CA LYS A 223 -21.24 -21.57 -3.44
C LYS A 223 -21.48 -21.25 -4.93
N GLY A 224 -22.20 -20.18 -5.25
CA GLY A 224 -22.52 -19.78 -6.63
C GLY A 224 -21.56 -18.74 -7.24
N LEU A 225 -20.55 -18.30 -6.49
CA LEU A 225 -19.60 -17.28 -6.95
C LEU A 225 -18.23 -17.90 -7.15
N ASN A 226 -17.64 -17.67 -8.32
CA ASN A 226 -16.22 -18.00 -8.55
C ASN A 226 -15.35 -16.93 -7.87
N LEU A 227 -14.52 -17.32 -6.91
CA LEU A 227 -13.76 -16.44 -6.05
C LEU A 227 -12.25 -16.70 -6.23
N VAL A 228 -11.48 -15.66 -6.49
CA VAL A 228 -10.02 -15.72 -6.47
C VAL A 228 -9.51 -14.91 -5.29
N ILE A 229 -8.76 -15.54 -4.40
CA ILE A 229 -8.20 -14.90 -3.21
C ILE A 229 -6.75 -14.50 -3.48
N ARG A 230 -6.45 -13.24 -3.25
CA ARG A 230 -5.10 -12.67 -3.27
C ARG A 230 -4.81 -12.07 -1.89
N CYS A 231 -4.04 -12.77 -1.08
CA CYS A 231 -3.69 -12.27 0.24
C CYS A 231 -2.53 -11.25 0.19
N HIS A 232 -2.46 -10.41 1.21
CA HIS A 232 -1.30 -9.52 1.39
C HIS A 232 -0.02 -10.37 1.58
N PRO A 233 1.14 -9.94 1.04
CA PRO A 233 2.38 -10.72 1.11
C PRO A 233 2.83 -11.13 2.52
N SER A 234 2.43 -10.41 3.54
CA SER A 234 2.74 -10.72 4.95
C SER A 234 1.67 -11.53 5.69
N GLU A 235 0.65 -12.04 4.98
CA GLU A 235 -0.34 -12.94 5.56
C GLU A 235 0.07 -14.41 5.48
N ASN A 236 -0.43 -15.22 6.42
CA ASN A 236 -0.31 -16.66 6.38
C ASN A 236 -1.26 -17.24 5.32
N GLU A 237 -0.70 -18.00 4.39
CA GLU A 237 -1.40 -18.52 3.23
C GLU A 237 -2.14 -19.83 3.47
N GLU A 238 -1.76 -20.57 4.51
CA GLU A 238 -2.27 -21.94 4.75
C GLU A 238 -3.79 -21.98 4.80
N LEU A 239 -4.41 -21.01 5.50
CA LEU A 239 -5.86 -20.91 5.57
C LEU A 239 -6.52 -20.78 4.19
N TYR A 240 -5.93 -19.98 3.31
CA TYR A 240 -6.49 -19.75 1.96
C TYR A 240 -6.29 -20.96 1.05
N LYS A 241 -5.16 -21.65 1.16
CA LYS A 241 -4.89 -22.92 0.48
C LYS A 241 -5.86 -24.02 0.95
N ASP A 242 -6.19 -24.06 2.23
CA ASP A 242 -7.16 -25.02 2.76
C ASP A 242 -8.59 -24.70 2.29
N LEU A 243 -8.95 -23.42 2.14
CA LEU A 243 -10.23 -23.04 1.53
C LEU A 243 -10.30 -23.47 0.06
N GLU A 244 -9.24 -23.28 -0.72
CA GLU A 244 -9.15 -23.75 -2.11
C GLU A 244 -9.34 -25.28 -2.22
N LYS A 245 -8.65 -26.06 -1.38
CA LYS A 245 -8.82 -27.52 -1.35
C LYS A 245 -10.26 -27.97 -1.04
N LYS A 246 -10.94 -27.20 -0.18
CA LYS A 246 -12.27 -27.56 0.34
C LYS A 246 -13.41 -27.09 -0.57
N TYR A 247 -13.25 -25.99 -1.30
CA TYR A 247 -14.33 -25.37 -2.08
C TYR A 247 -13.91 -25.20 -3.54
N LYS A 248 -14.57 -25.92 -4.46
CA LYS A 248 -14.25 -25.94 -5.91
C LYS A 248 -14.35 -24.56 -6.60
N ASN A 249 -15.12 -23.64 -6.04
CA ASN A 249 -15.30 -22.28 -6.55
C ASN A 249 -14.37 -21.25 -5.91
N VAL A 250 -13.40 -21.67 -5.11
CA VAL A 250 -12.43 -20.81 -4.41
C VAL A 250 -11.03 -21.15 -4.90
N HIS A 251 -10.30 -20.13 -5.33
CA HIS A 251 -8.94 -20.27 -5.83
C HIS A 251 -8.01 -19.34 -5.05
N PHE A 252 -6.82 -19.82 -4.74
CA PHE A 252 -5.77 -19.03 -4.10
C PHE A 252 -4.63 -18.77 -5.08
N GLU A 253 -4.27 -17.51 -5.26
CA GLU A 253 -3.25 -17.12 -6.24
C GLU A 253 -2.27 -16.06 -5.73
N LYS A 254 -1.01 -16.18 -6.18
CA LYS A 254 0.07 -15.21 -5.89
C LYS A 254 0.80 -14.70 -7.14
N SER A 255 0.50 -15.25 -8.30
CA SER A 255 1.14 -14.85 -9.54
C SER A 255 0.83 -13.38 -9.88
N TYR A 256 1.76 -12.72 -10.55
CA TYR A 256 1.70 -11.32 -11.01
C TYR A 256 1.56 -10.28 -9.87
N SER A 257 1.51 -9.01 -10.25
CA SER A 257 1.05 -7.92 -9.37
C SER A 257 -0.48 -7.98 -9.19
N LEU A 258 -1.05 -7.12 -8.33
CA LEU A 258 -2.51 -7.10 -8.11
C LEU A 258 -3.27 -6.54 -9.31
N HIS A 259 -2.69 -5.61 -10.08
CA HIS A 259 -3.37 -4.88 -11.15
C HIS A 259 -3.98 -5.76 -12.25
N PRO A 260 -3.26 -6.74 -12.87
CA PRO A 260 -3.88 -7.62 -13.86
C PRO A 260 -5.05 -8.44 -13.30
N TRP A 261 -5.05 -8.78 -12.01
CA TRP A 261 -6.16 -9.46 -11.36
C TRP A 261 -7.39 -8.54 -11.20
N ILE A 262 -7.18 -7.29 -10.80
CA ILE A 262 -8.24 -6.28 -10.76
C ILE A 262 -8.84 -6.10 -12.17
N LEU A 263 -7.99 -5.91 -13.18
CA LEU A 263 -8.43 -5.71 -14.57
C LEU A 263 -9.17 -6.92 -15.15
N ALA A 264 -8.81 -8.14 -14.74
CA ALA A 264 -9.44 -9.38 -15.20
C ALA A 264 -10.77 -9.67 -14.49
N SER A 265 -10.95 -9.26 -13.22
CA SER A 265 -12.10 -9.59 -12.39
C SER A 265 -13.38 -8.85 -12.82
N ASP A 266 -14.55 -9.37 -12.41
CA ASP A 266 -15.85 -8.68 -12.52
C ASP A 266 -16.07 -7.67 -11.40
N GLY A 267 -15.34 -7.82 -10.29
CA GLY A 267 -15.32 -6.89 -9.16
C GLY A 267 -14.34 -7.33 -8.09
N VAL A 268 -14.04 -6.40 -7.18
CA VAL A 268 -13.09 -6.61 -6.09
C VAL A 268 -13.81 -6.51 -4.75
N ILE A 269 -13.60 -7.52 -3.91
CA ILE A 269 -14.07 -7.58 -2.53
C ILE A 269 -12.86 -7.31 -1.64
N SER A 270 -12.93 -6.32 -0.78
CA SER A 270 -11.81 -5.94 0.10
C SER A 270 -12.29 -5.33 1.41
N HIS A 271 -11.38 -5.02 2.30
CA HIS A 271 -11.67 -4.34 3.55
C HIS A 271 -10.61 -3.24 3.78
N TYR A 272 -11.05 -1.97 3.79
CA TYR A 272 -10.21 -0.78 4.00
C TYR A 272 -8.80 -0.95 3.43
N CYS A 273 -8.71 -1.21 2.14
CA CYS A 273 -7.47 -1.47 1.41
C CYS A 273 -7.38 -0.55 0.19
N THR A 274 -6.17 -0.23 -0.22
CA THR A 274 -5.90 0.52 -1.44
C THR A 274 -6.51 -0.14 -2.68
N SER A 275 -6.60 -1.48 -2.68
CA SER A 275 -7.23 -2.26 -3.76
C SER A 275 -8.68 -1.87 -4.06
N THR A 276 -9.44 -1.35 -3.08
CA THR A 276 -10.79 -0.80 -3.33
C THR A 276 -10.73 0.37 -4.30
N PHE A 277 -9.81 1.30 -4.09
CA PHE A 277 -9.64 2.48 -4.93
C PHE A 277 -9.00 2.12 -6.28
N GLU A 278 -8.11 1.14 -6.28
CA GLU A 278 -7.54 0.58 -7.51
C GLU A 278 -8.64 -0.07 -8.38
N ALA A 279 -9.59 -0.78 -7.78
CA ALA A 279 -10.74 -1.32 -8.49
C ALA A 279 -11.61 -0.20 -9.12
N LEU A 280 -11.90 0.86 -8.38
CA LEU A 280 -12.65 2.01 -8.88
C LEU A 280 -11.89 2.72 -10.01
N ALA A 281 -10.57 2.89 -9.89
CA ALA A 281 -9.74 3.47 -10.96
C ALA A 281 -9.73 2.63 -12.24
N ALA A 282 -9.90 1.31 -12.11
CA ALA A 282 -10.03 0.36 -13.21
C ALA A 282 -11.47 0.23 -13.75
N ASN A 283 -12.41 1.07 -13.31
CA ASN A 283 -13.86 0.97 -13.61
C ASN A 283 -14.45 -0.40 -13.25
N LYS A 284 -13.98 -1.01 -12.15
CA LYS A 284 -14.50 -2.27 -11.63
C LYS A 284 -15.43 -2.03 -10.44
N LYS A 285 -16.40 -2.95 -10.25
CA LYS A 285 -17.21 -2.97 -9.03
C LYS A 285 -16.31 -3.18 -7.82
N ALA A 286 -16.48 -2.37 -6.77
CA ALA A 286 -15.76 -2.50 -5.52
C ALA A 286 -16.77 -2.77 -4.39
N PHE A 287 -16.57 -3.88 -3.68
CA PHE A 287 -17.38 -4.29 -2.54
C PHE A 287 -16.55 -4.17 -1.27
N LEU A 288 -17.01 -3.33 -0.36
CA LEU A 288 -16.33 -3.10 0.90
C LEU A 288 -16.94 -3.99 2.00
N PHE A 289 -16.14 -4.91 2.52
CA PHE A 289 -16.52 -5.67 3.70
C PHE A 289 -16.32 -4.79 4.93
N ALA A 290 -17.41 -4.39 5.56
CA ALA A 290 -17.41 -3.64 6.82
C ALA A 290 -18.11 -4.49 7.89
N ALA A 291 -17.50 -4.64 9.08
CA ALA A 291 -18.25 -5.09 10.23
C ALA A 291 -19.30 -4.01 10.55
N ASN A 292 -20.42 -4.39 11.12
CA ASN A 292 -21.37 -3.44 11.70
C ASN A 292 -20.66 -2.67 12.83
N ALA A 293 -19.92 -1.65 12.44
CA ALA A 293 -19.07 -0.83 13.30
C ALA A 293 -19.87 0.22 14.08
N SER A 294 -21.21 0.21 13.97
CA SER A 294 -22.07 1.14 14.69
C SER A 294 -21.89 1.08 16.22
N ASN A 295 -21.30 0.01 16.76
CA ASN A 295 -21.07 -0.14 18.19
C ASN A 295 -19.60 -0.02 18.61
N VAL A 296 -18.66 0.32 17.71
CA VAL A 296 -17.22 0.25 18.03
C VAL A 296 -16.45 1.55 17.71
N LEU A 297 -17.10 2.52 17.07
CA LEU A 297 -16.49 3.81 16.68
C LEU A 297 -17.18 5.00 17.39
N VAL A 298 -17.48 4.87 18.67
CA VAL A 298 -17.84 6.01 19.53
C VAL A 298 -16.61 6.41 20.36
#